data_d99d9685dbe548b5320708ddf2479719
#
_entry.id   d99d9685dbe548b5320708ddf2479719
#
_cell.length_a   1.000
_cell.length_b   1.000
_cell.length_c   1.000
_cell.angle_alpha   90.00
_cell.angle_beta   90.00
_cell.angle_gamma   90.00
#
_symmetry.space_group_name_H-M   'P 1'
#
loop_
_entity.id
_entity.type
_entity.pdbx_description
1 polymer ?
#
loop_
_entity_poly.entity_id
_entity_poly.type
_entity_poly.pdbx_seq_one_letter_code
_entity_poly.pdbx_strand_id
1 'polypeptide(L)'
;MLSKTALVTGANGGLGTHVTKALLDAGFVVVGLAPKIQQSDFSHPNFTALPASLDSLEVAKKAADSVIARFGKIDVLAHLVGGFAGGQTIADTDDATFQRMFDMNVNSAFHILRAVIPQMRKAGGGRIIAIGSRAAESPGASVGAYSASKAALVSLIRTVAIENKDAGITANAILPGTMDTPANRKAMPGADVSQWVQPASIASLIVWLAGDAGKDVTGATIPVYGGGL
;
A
#
# COMPACT_ATOMS: atom_id res chain seq x y z
N MET A 1 27.25 -1.30 1.03
CA MET A 1 26.13 -1.54 0.07
C MET A 1 25.35 -0.24 -0.07
N LEU A 2 24.92 0.12 -1.28
CA LEU A 2 24.02 1.26 -1.46
C LEU A 2 22.68 0.95 -0.78
N SER A 3 22.13 1.91 -0.04
CA SER A 3 20.83 1.74 0.62
C SER A 3 19.72 1.51 -0.42
N LYS A 4 18.79 0.58 -0.16
CA LYS A 4 17.62 0.35 -1.01
C LYS A 4 16.68 1.55 -0.96
N THR A 5 16.06 1.91 -2.09
CA THR A 5 15.09 3.01 -2.19
C THR A 5 13.67 2.46 -2.16
N ALA A 6 12.88 2.94 -1.20
CA ALA A 6 11.46 2.61 -1.06
C ALA A 6 10.57 3.80 -1.41
N LEU A 7 9.64 3.61 -2.34
CA LEU A 7 8.53 4.52 -2.60
C LEU A 7 7.32 4.06 -1.79
N VAL A 8 6.88 4.90 -0.84
CA VAL A 8 5.75 4.62 0.03
C VAL A 8 4.60 5.55 -0.35
N THR A 9 3.51 5.02 -0.87
CA THR A 9 2.31 5.81 -1.18
C THR A 9 1.38 5.85 0.02
N GLY A 10 0.73 6.97 0.29
CA GLY A 10 -0.05 7.16 1.52
C GLY A 10 0.82 7.26 2.78
N ALA A 11 2.06 7.74 2.63
CA ALA A 11 3.13 7.66 3.63
C ALA A 11 2.84 8.36 4.97
N ASN A 12 2.00 9.40 4.98
CA ASN A 12 1.60 10.11 6.22
C ASN A 12 0.20 9.72 6.72
N GLY A 13 -0.40 8.65 6.18
CA GLY A 13 -1.64 8.06 6.67
C GLY A 13 -1.45 7.26 7.96
N GLY A 14 -2.55 6.74 8.53
CA GLY A 14 -2.54 5.99 9.80
C GLY A 14 -1.62 4.76 9.80
N LEU A 15 -1.58 3.98 8.71
CA LEU A 15 -0.60 2.91 8.52
C LEU A 15 0.72 3.46 7.97
N GLY A 16 0.64 4.43 7.04
CA GLY A 16 1.80 4.97 6.32
C GLY A 16 2.88 5.54 7.25
N THR A 17 2.48 6.21 8.33
CA THR A 17 3.42 6.74 9.33
C THR A 17 4.27 5.63 9.97
N HIS A 18 3.66 4.51 10.32
CA HIS A 18 4.36 3.35 10.89
C HIS A 18 5.28 2.69 9.87
N VAL A 19 4.81 2.49 8.62
CA VAL A 19 5.59 1.87 7.55
C VAL A 19 6.79 2.73 7.16
N THR A 20 6.58 4.04 7.00
CA THR A 20 7.65 4.99 6.66
C THR A 20 8.74 4.96 7.73
N LYS A 21 8.38 5.05 9.02
CA LYS A 21 9.34 4.96 10.12
C LYS A 21 10.09 3.63 10.13
N ALA A 22 9.37 2.50 10.03
CA ALA A 22 9.99 1.19 10.07
C ALA A 22 10.98 0.95 8.92
N LEU A 23 10.68 1.44 7.71
CA LEU A 23 11.61 1.37 6.57
C LEU A 23 12.83 2.27 6.78
N LEU A 24 12.66 3.48 7.32
CA LEU A 24 13.77 4.37 7.67
C LEU A 24 14.69 3.74 8.73
N ASP A 25 14.10 3.20 9.79
CA ASP A 25 14.82 2.52 10.88
C ASP A 25 15.56 1.25 10.37
N ALA A 26 15.04 0.60 9.34
CA ALA A 26 15.70 -0.52 8.66
C ALA A 26 16.78 -0.08 7.64
N GLY A 27 17.08 1.22 7.53
CA GLY A 27 18.15 1.76 6.69
C GLY A 27 17.78 2.00 5.23
N PHE A 28 16.50 1.98 4.86
CA PHE A 28 16.07 2.37 3.53
C PHE A 28 16.14 3.89 3.33
N VAL A 29 16.38 4.31 2.10
CA VAL A 29 15.99 5.65 1.64
C VAL A 29 14.50 5.60 1.33
N VAL A 30 13.71 6.48 1.94
CA VAL A 30 12.25 6.47 1.78
C VAL A 30 11.78 7.74 1.10
N VAL A 31 11.09 7.57 -0.02
CA VAL A 31 10.31 8.63 -0.66
C VAL A 31 8.85 8.42 -0.29
N GLY A 32 8.32 9.30 0.55
CA GLY A 32 6.92 9.28 0.96
C GLY A 32 6.07 10.08 0.00
N LEU A 33 5.05 9.46 -0.61
CA LEU A 33 4.11 10.08 -1.54
C LEU A 33 2.73 10.16 -0.89
N ALA A 34 2.19 11.37 -0.76
CA ALA A 34 0.80 11.64 -0.39
C ALA A 34 0.43 13.08 -0.78
N PRO A 35 -0.86 13.43 -0.95
CA PRO A 35 -1.26 14.77 -1.42
C PRO A 35 -0.77 15.93 -0.55
N LYS A 36 -0.73 15.74 0.76
CA LYS A 36 -0.39 16.79 1.75
C LYS A 36 0.86 16.47 2.57
N ILE A 37 1.72 15.57 2.07
CA ILE A 37 2.94 15.20 2.79
C ILE A 37 3.94 16.36 2.78
N GLN A 38 4.63 16.54 3.91
CA GLN A 38 5.66 17.55 4.09
C GLN A 38 6.97 16.90 4.54
N GLN A 39 8.09 17.56 4.25
CA GLN A 39 9.40 17.08 4.70
C GLN A 39 9.49 16.99 6.24
N SER A 40 8.76 17.86 6.94
CA SER A 40 8.66 17.89 8.40
C SER A 40 7.85 16.73 9.02
N ASP A 41 7.08 15.96 8.21
CA ASP A 41 6.32 14.82 8.73
C ASP A 41 7.25 13.72 9.29
N PHE A 42 8.49 13.65 8.77
CA PHE A 42 9.50 12.68 9.21
C PHE A 42 10.87 13.35 9.30
N SER A 43 11.37 13.53 10.53
CA SER A 43 12.68 14.12 10.81
C SER A 43 13.78 13.07 10.67
N HIS A 44 14.10 12.68 9.42
CA HIS A 44 15.11 11.67 9.11
C HIS A 44 15.90 12.04 7.83
N PRO A 45 17.25 11.91 7.82
CA PRO A 45 18.07 12.32 6.67
C PRO A 45 17.78 11.53 5.38
N ASN A 46 17.33 10.28 5.50
CA ASN A 46 17.00 9.42 4.37
C ASN A 46 15.51 9.52 3.94
N PHE A 47 14.76 10.49 4.49
CA PHE A 47 13.38 10.75 4.07
C PHE A 47 13.30 11.86 3.04
N THR A 48 12.42 11.69 2.07
CA THR A 48 12.05 12.74 1.10
C THR A 48 10.54 12.75 0.94
N ALA A 49 9.93 13.90 1.14
CA ALA A 49 8.51 14.11 0.86
C ALA A 49 8.29 14.34 -0.64
N LEU A 50 7.29 13.69 -1.21
CA LEU A 50 6.85 13.87 -2.59
C LEU A 50 5.34 14.15 -2.62
N PRO A 51 4.91 15.42 -2.56
CA PRO A 51 3.50 15.78 -2.62
C PRO A 51 2.90 15.43 -3.99
N ALA A 52 2.03 14.42 -4.03
CA ALA A 52 1.31 14.03 -5.24
C ALA A 52 0.06 13.21 -4.89
N SER A 53 -0.93 13.20 -5.79
CA SER A 53 -2.10 12.34 -5.76
C SER A 53 -2.03 11.36 -6.93
N LEU A 54 -2.46 10.11 -6.74
CA LEU A 54 -2.36 9.07 -7.77
C LEU A 54 -3.61 9.02 -8.66
N ASP A 55 -4.14 10.17 -9.02
CA ASP A 55 -5.40 10.31 -9.77
C ASP A 55 -5.25 9.97 -11.25
N SER A 56 -4.01 9.95 -11.78
CA SER A 56 -3.74 9.62 -13.16
C SER A 56 -2.39 8.93 -13.35
N LEU A 57 -2.26 8.23 -14.49
CA LEU A 57 -0.98 7.63 -14.88
C LEU A 57 0.11 8.68 -15.08
N GLU A 58 -0.23 9.87 -15.57
CA GLU A 58 0.74 10.95 -15.80
C GLU A 58 1.39 11.39 -14.49
N VAL A 59 0.58 11.62 -13.45
CA VAL A 59 1.09 11.97 -12.10
C VAL A 59 1.94 10.84 -11.53
N ALA A 60 1.48 9.59 -11.66
CA ALA A 60 2.23 8.44 -11.18
C ALA A 60 3.59 8.29 -11.89
N LYS A 61 3.65 8.51 -13.21
CA LYS A 61 4.91 8.52 -13.98
C LYS A 61 5.85 9.62 -13.52
N LYS A 62 5.36 10.87 -13.42
CA LYS A 62 6.18 12.00 -12.92
C LYS A 62 6.75 11.71 -11.55
N ALA A 63 5.96 11.10 -10.65
CA ALA A 63 6.42 10.69 -9.34
C ALA A 63 7.53 9.63 -9.41
N ALA A 64 7.33 8.56 -10.17
CA ALA A 64 8.34 7.51 -10.35
C ALA A 64 9.62 8.06 -10.99
N ASP A 65 9.51 8.87 -12.04
CA ASP A 65 10.65 9.46 -12.74
C ASP A 65 11.46 10.40 -11.83
N SER A 66 10.80 11.16 -10.95
CA SER A 66 11.48 12.01 -9.97
C SER A 66 12.30 11.21 -8.95
N VAL A 67 11.78 10.05 -8.53
CA VAL A 67 12.52 9.12 -7.64
C VAL A 67 13.72 8.54 -8.37
N ILE A 68 13.54 8.09 -9.61
CA ILE A 68 14.64 7.54 -10.44
C ILE A 68 15.72 8.59 -10.69
N ALA A 69 15.33 9.83 -11.05
CA ALA A 69 16.28 10.91 -11.31
C ALA A 69 17.15 11.23 -10.08
N ARG A 70 16.59 11.11 -8.86
CA ARG A 70 17.29 11.46 -7.64
C ARG A 70 18.07 10.28 -7.03
N PHE A 71 17.52 9.06 -7.08
CA PHE A 71 18.05 7.90 -6.36
C PHE A 71 18.48 6.74 -7.28
N GLY A 72 18.30 6.89 -8.58
CA GLY A 72 18.74 5.91 -9.60
C GLY A 72 17.77 4.75 -9.81
N LYS A 73 17.04 4.32 -8.77
CA LYS A 73 16.11 3.17 -8.83
C LYS A 73 15.03 3.22 -7.76
N ILE A 74 14.00 2.40 -7.95
CA ILE A 74 12.99 2.08 -6.94
C ILE A 74 13.13 0.58 -6.66
N ASP A 75 13.65 0.23 -5.47
CA ASP A 75 13.79 -1.16 -5.04
C ASP A 75 12.49 -1.70 -4.44
N VAL A 76 11.70 -0.83 -3.80
CA VAL A 76 10.48 -1.20 -3.09
C VAL A 76 9.36 -0.23 -3.43
N LEU A 77 8.17 -0.75 -3.75
CA LEU A 77 6.92 -0.03 -3.75
C LEU A 77 6.05 -0.57 -2.62
N ALA A 78 5.82 0.25 -1.58
CA ALA A 78 4.81 0.01 -0.56
C ALA A 78 3.57 0.85 -0.89
N HIS A 79 2.56 0.23 -1.51
CA HIS A 79 1.33 0.91 -1.90
C HIS A 79 0.29 0.82 -0.79
N LEU A 80 0.12 1.93 -0.05
CA LEU A 80 -0.76 2.01 1.11
C LEU A 80 -1.97 2.92 0.87
N VAL A 81 -2.06 3.56 -0.30
CA VAL A 81 -3.23 4.37 -0.68
C VAL A 81 -4.46 3.48 -0.75
N GLY A 82 -5.54 3.97 -0.19
CA GLY A 82 -6.83 3.33 -0.23
C GLY A 82 -7.84 4.05 0.66
N GLY A 83 -9.10 3.71 0.49
CA GLY A 83 -10.19 4.27 1.26
C GLY A 83 -11.22 3.22 1.62
N PHE A 84 -12.14 3.62 2.49
CA PHE A 84 -13.24 2.80 2.98
C PHE A 84 -14.57 3.54 2.79
N ALA A 85 -15.58 2.80 2.38
CA ALA A 85 -16.99 3.18 2.49
C ALA A 85 -17.80 1.95 2.85
N GLY A 86 -18.75 2.11 3.75
CA GLY A 86 -19.65 1.06 4.21
C GLY A 86 -20.89 1.65 4.86
N GLY A 87 -21.78 0.78 5.33
CA GLY A 87 -23.04 1.16 5.98
C GLY A 87 -24.27 1.09 5.06
N GLN A 88 -24.08 0.84 3.77
CA GLN A 88 -25.18 0.69 2.80
C GLN A 88 -25.18 -0.71 2.18
N THR A 89 -26.36 -1.25 1.92
CA THR A 89 -26.50 -2.49 1.14
C THR A 89 -26.08 -2.25 -0.32
N ILE A 90 -25.87 -3.33 -1.08
CA ILE A 90 -25.58 -3.19 -2.53
C ILE A 90 -26.69 -2.42 -3.24
N ALA A 91 -27.95 -2.70 -2.89
CA ALA A 91 -29.11 -2.06 -3.53
C ALA A 91 -29.19 -0.55 -3.26
N ASP A 92 -28.63 -0.08 -2.12
CA ASP A 92 -28.70 1.32 -1.68
C ASP A 92 -27.41 2.08 -1.96
N THR A 93 -26.34 1.40 -2.38
CA THR A 93 -25.04 2.04 -2.69
C THR A 93 -25.16 2.83 -3.99
N ASP A 94 -24.90 4.13 -3.93
CA ASP A 94 -24.89 5.00 -5.09
C ASP A 94 -23.64 4.79 -5.98
N ASP A 95 -23.78 5.14 -7.27
CA ASP A 95 -22.70 5.01 -8.25
C ASP A 95 -21.45 5.80 -7.87
N ALA A 96 -21.59 6.97 -7.24
CA ALA A 96 -20.48 7.81 -6.84
C ALA A 96 -19.65 7.16 -5.72
N THR A 97 -20.30 6.51 -4.76
CA THR A 97 -19.63 5.73 -3.71
C THR A 97 -18.92 4.53 -4.29
N PHE A 98 -19.56 3.79 -5.21
CA PHE A 98 -18.94 2.66 -5.90
C PHE A 98 -17.68 3.12 -6.68
N GLN A 99 -17.84 4.14 -7.52
CA GLN A 99 -16.72 4.69 -8.31
C GLN A 99 -15.57 5.18 -7.42
N ARG A 100 -15.87 5.92 -6.35
CA ARG A 100 -14.84 6.39 -5.41
C ARG A 100 -14.04 5.24 -4.79
N MET A 101 -14.67 4.11 -4.46
CA MET A 101 -13.94 2.95 -3.93
C MET A 101 -12.99 2.37 -4.98
N PHE A 102 -13.40 2.30 -6.23
CA PHE A 102 -12.53 1.84 -7.31
C PHE A 102 -11.42 2.85 -7.61
N ASP A 103 -11.70 4.15 -7.63
CA ASP A 103 -10.67 5.17 -7.85
C ASP A 103 -9.58 5.13 -6.77
N MET A 104 -9.99 5.05 -5.51
CA MET A 104 -9.05 5.05 -4.39
C MET A 104 -8.27 3.74 -4.23
N ASN A 105 -8.92 2.58 -4.44
CA ASN A 105 -8.33 1.29 -4.11
C ASN A 105 -7.75 0.55 -5.33
N VAL A 106 -8.24 0.82 -6.54
CA VAL A 106 -7.86 0.10 -7.76
C VAL A 106 -7.10 1.01 -8.73
N ASN A 107 -7.72 2.13 -9.14
CA ASN A 107 -7.14 3.00 -10.16
C ASN A 107 -5.81 3.62 -9.67
N SER A 108 -5.73 4.06 -8.41
CA SER A 108 -4.48 4.57 -7.82
C SER A 108 -3.36 3.52 -7.85
N ALA A 109 -3.67 2.26 -7.50
CA ALA A 109 -2.73 1.14 -7.59
C ALA A 109 -2.33 0.86 -9.03
N PHE A 110 -3.29 0.82 -9.95
CA PHE A 110 -3.05 0.57 -11.37
C PHE A 110 -2.13 1.64 -11.99
N HIS A 111 -2.33 2.91 -11.63
CA HIS A 111 -1.48 4.00 -12.10
C HIS A 111 -0.03 3.85 -11.62
N ILE A 112 0.18 3.62 -10.31
CA ILE A 112 1.54 3.54 -9.77
C ILE A 112 2.26 2.25 -10.20
N LEU A 113 1.55 1.14 -10.32
CA LEU A 113 2.12 -0.11 -10.85
C LEU A 113 2.63 0.06 -12.28
N ARG A 114 1.82 0.70 -13.16
CA ARG A 114 2.23 1.00 -14.54
C ARG A 114 3.42 1.96 -14.66
N ALA A 115 3.62 2.81 -13.65
CA ALA A 115 4.75 3.73 -13.61
C ALA A 115 6.03 3.04 -13.10
N VAL A 116 5.91 2.17 -12.08
CA VAL A 116 7.06 1.61 -11.36
C VAL A 116 7.57 0.30 -11.98
N ILE A 117 6.69 -0.59 -12.44
CA ILE A 117 7.08 -1.90 -12.97
C ILE A 117 8.10 -1.81 -14.13
N PRO A 118 7.94 -0.94 -15.14
CA PRO A 118 8.95 -0.82 -16.20
C PRO A 118 10.33 -0.42 -15.68
N GLN A 119 10.38 0.42 -14.66
CA GLN A 119 11.63 0.86 -14.02
C GLN A 119 12.26 -0.27 -13.21
N MET A 120 11.47 -1.05 -12.46
CA MET A 120 11.96 -2.23 -11.75
C MET A 120 12.47 -3.31 -12.70
N ARG A 121 11.78 -3.57 -13.84
CA ARG A 121 12.26 -4.48 -14.90
C ARG A 121 13.63 -4.06 -15.43
N LYS A 122 13.78 -2.76 -15.73
CA LYS A 122 15.06 -2.18 -16.19
C LYS A 122 16.17 -2.29 -15.14
N ALA A 123 15.83 -2.20 -13.86
CA ALA A 123 16.77 -2.36 -12.75
C ALA A 123 17.09 -3.81 -12.38
N GLY A 124 16.42 -4.79 -13.00
CA GLY A 124 16.62 -6.21 -12.76
C GLY A 124 15.95 -6.77 -11.51
N GLY A 125 14.93 -6.10 -10.98
CA GLY A 125 14.15 -6.59 -9.84
C GLY A 125 13.47 -5.51 -9.02
N GLY A 126 12.66 -5.94 -8.07
CA GLY A 126 11.96 -5.05 -7.15
C GLY A 126 11.02 -5.79 -6.20
N ARG A 127 10.47 -5.07 -5.22
CA ARG A 127 9.51 -5.58 -4.24
C ARG A 127 8.27 -4.71 -4.27
N ILE A 128 7.12 -5.31 -4.51
CA ILE A 128 5.82 -4.63 -4.54
C ILE A 128 4.97 -5.21 -3.41
N ILE A 129 4.53 -4.35 -2.50
CA ILE A 129 3.67 -4.71 -1.39
C ILE A 129 2.46 -3.77 -1.41
N ALA A 130 1.24 -4.32 -1.47
CA ALA A 130 0.02 -3.54 -1.44
C ALA A 130 -0.86 -3.94 -0.25
N ILE A 131 -1.66 -2.98 0.24
CA ILE A 131 -2.59 -3.22 1.34
C ILE A 131 -3.99 -3.51 0.80
N GLY A 132 -4.33 -4.79 0.84
CA GLY A 132 -5.68 -5.29 0.63
C GLY A 132 -6.60 -5.07 1.83
N SER A 133 -7.41 -6.07 2.15
CA SER A 133 -8.27 -6.13 3.33
C SER A 133 -8.78 -7.56 3.51
N ARG A 134 -9.09 -7.97 4.73
CA ARG A 134 -9.86 -9.20 4.98
C ARG A 134 -11.14 -9.25 4.13
N ALA A 135 -11.78 -8.10 3.93
CA ALA A 135 -13.00 -7.99 3.13
C ALA A 135 -12.83 -8.37 1.64
N ALA A 136 -11.60 -8.48 1.14
CA ALA A 136 -11.34 -8.98 -0.22
C ALA A 136 -11.63 -10.49 -0.36
N GLU A 137 -11.48 -11.27 0.70
CA GLU A 137 -11.71 -12.72 0.74
C GLU A 137 -12.94 -13.12 1.55
N SER A 138 -13.24 -12.33 2.59
CA SER A 138 -14.37 -12.58 3.51
C SER A 138 -15.18 -11.29 3.65
N PRO A 139 -16.02 -10.95 2.66
CA PRO A 139 -16.81 -9.72 2.69
C PRO A 139 -17.89 -9.78 3.76
N GLY A 140 -18.09 -8.67 4.47
CA GLY A 140 -19.21 -8.47 5.38
C GLY A 140 -20.41 -7.84 4.69
N ALA A 141 -21.54 -7.78 5.39
CA ALA A 141 -22.69 -7.01 4.95
C ALA A 141 -22.37 -5.52 4.91
N SER A 142 -23.03 -4.78 4.02
CA SER A 142 -22.96 -3.33 3.89
C SER A 142 -21.59 -2.74 3.58
N VAL A 143 -20.69 -3.53 2.99
CA VAL A 143 -19.34 -3.10 2.54
C VAL A 143 -19.03 -3.54 1.12
N GLY A 144 -20.06 -3.70 0.27
CA GLY A 144 -19.94 -4.33 -1.04
C GLY A 144 -18.98 -3.62 -1.99
N ALA A 145 -19.11 -2.31 -2.18
CA ALA A 145 -18.24 -1.54 -3.05
C ALA A 145 -16.77 -1.60 -2.59
N TYR A 146 -16.54 -1.49 -1.27
CA TYR A 146 -15.21 -1.62 -0.68
C TYR A 146 -14.62 -3.01 -0.90
N SER A 147 -15.38 -4.07 -0.56
CA SER A 147 -14.92 -5.46 -0.71
C SER A 147 -14.58 -5.79 -2.16
N ALA A 148 -15.44 -5.40 -3.11
CA ALA A 148 -15.20 -5.59 -4.54
C ALA A 148 -13.92 -4.87 -5.00
N SER A 149 -13.71 -3.62 -4.58
CA SER A 149 -12.50 -2.87 -4.94
C SER A 149 -11.23 -3.49 -4.33
N LYS A 150 -11.29 -4.01 -3.11
CA LYS A 150 -10.15 -4.68 -2.48
C LYS A 150 -9.86 -6.06 -3.08
N ALA A 151 -10.89 -6.80 -3.51
CA ALA A 151 -10.72 -8.04 -4.26
C ALA A 151 -10.07 -7.79 -5.64
N ALA A 152 -10.48 -6.72 -6.33
CA ALA A 152 -9.86 -6.31 -7.59
C ALA A 152 -8.38 -5.94 -7.40
N LEU A 153 -8.03 -5.20 -6.36
CA LEU A 153 -6.62 -4.89 -6.03
C LEU A 153 -5.80 -6.18 -5.80
N VAL A 154 -6.32 -7.12 -5.01
CA VAL A 154 -5.64 -8.40 -4.76
C VAL A 154 -5.39 -9.15 -6.06
N SER A 155 -6.40 -9.21 -6.95
CA SER A 155 -6.25 -9.83 -8.27
C SER A 155 -5.16 -9.16 -9.11
N LEU A 156 -5.09 -7.82 -9.14
CA LEU A 156 -4.03 -7.09 -9.84
C LEU A 156 -2.64 -7.44 -9.29
N ILE A 157 -2.47 -7.48 -7.98
CA ILE A 157 -1.16 -7.78 -7.36
C ILE A 157 -0.72 -9.21 -7.69
N ARG A 158 -1.63 -10.19 -7.68
CA ARG A 158 -1.34 -11.57 -8.08
C ARG A 158 -0.94 -11.65 -9.56
N THR A 159 -1.62 -10.93 -10.44
CA THR A 159 -1.27 -10.84 -11.86
C THR A 159 0.12 -10.24 -12.05
N VAL A 160 0.43 -9.15 -11.35
CA VAL A 160 1.77 -8.52 -11.38
C VAL A 160 2.87 -9.50 -10.96
N ALA A 161 2.62 -10.33 -9.94
CA ALA A 161 3.57 -11.36 -9.50
C ALA A 161 3.88 -12.38 -10.62
N ILE A 162 2.84 -12.86 -11.29
CA ILE A 162 2.98 -13.85 -12.37
C ILE A 162 3.71 -13.24 -13.59
N GLU A 163 3.33 -12.04 -13.99
CA GLU A 163 3.88 -11.34 -15.15
C GLU A 163 5.35 -10.95 -15.00
N ASN A 164 5.87 -10.89 -13.77
CA ASN A 164 7.19 -10.33 -13.49
C ASN A 164 8.13 -11.28 -12.75
N LYS A 165 7.78 -12.56 -12.61
CA LYS A 165 8.61 -13.56 -11.94
C LYS A 165 10.02 -13.66 -12.54
N ASP A 166 10.12 -13.62 -13.87
CA ASP A 166 11.39 -13.73 -14.58
C ASP A 166 12.20 -12.42 -14.61
N ALA A 167 11.59 -11.31 -14.17
CA ALA A 167 12.24 -10.01 -14.02
C ALA A 167 12.76 -9.75 -12.58
N GLY A 168 12.72 -10.76 -11.70
CA GLY A 168 13.16 -10.61 -10.31
C GLY A 168 12.28 -9.71 -9.45
N ILE A 169 11.04 -9.46 -9.87
CA ILE A 169 10.07 -8.66 -9.13
C ILE A 169 9.13 -9.57 -8.36
N THR A 170 9.00 -9.33 -7.05
CA THR A 170 7.95 -9.95 -6.23
C THR A 170 6.81 -8.99 -5.99
N ALA A 171 5.58 -9.49 -5.93
CA ALA A 171 4.40 -8.69 -5.62
C ALA A 171 3.47 -9.45 -4.67
N ASN A 172 3.13 -8.83 -3.54
CA ASN A 172 2.33 -9.44 -2.48
C ASN A 172 1.27 -8.48 -1.96
N ALA A 173 0.13 -9.00 -1.55
CA ALA A 173 -0.93 -8.27 -0.89
C ALA A 173 -1.02 -8.67 0.59
N ILE A 174 -1.01 -7.70 1.50
CA ILE A 174 -1.30 -7.91 2.92
C ILE A 174 -2.79 -7.64 3.12
N LEU A 175 -3.48 -8.53 3.83
CA LEU A 175 -4.92 -8.42 4.11
C LEU A 175 -5.13 -8.13 5.60
N PRO A 176 -5.17 -6.86 6.02
CA PRO A 176 -5.46 -6.54 7.40
C PRO A 176 -6.91 -6.83 7.79
N GLY A 177 -7.12 -7.21 9.04
CA GLY A 177 -8.36 -6.97 9.76
C GLY A 177 -8.52 -5.48 10.10
N THR A 178 -9.38 -5.16 11.06
CA THR A 178 -9.50 -3.79 11.55
C THR A 178 -8.20 -3.33 12.19
N MET A 179 -7.62 -2.25 11.67
CA MET A 179 -6.37 -1.69 12.19
C MET A 179 -6.62 -0.67 13.31
N ASP A 180 -5.79 -0.68 14.31
CA ASP A 180 -5.80 0.32 15.38
C ASP A 180 -5.20 1.65 14.91
N THR A 181 -6.03 2.44 14.26
CA THR A 181 -5.67 3.76 13.75
C THR A 181 -6.59 4.85 14.32
N PRO A 182 -6.13 6.10 14.41
CA PRO A 182 -6.98 7.20 14.87
C PRO A 182 -8.30 7.33 14.08
N ALA A 183 -8.26 7.08 12.77
CA ALA A 183 -9.44 7.11 11.91
C ALA A 183 -10.46 6.02 12.29
N ASN A 184 -10.00 4.78 12.50
CA ASN A 184 -10.87 3.68 12.88
C ASN A 184 -11.42 3.84 14.30
N ARG A 185 -10.60 4.31 15.25
CA ARG A 185 -11.08 4.65 16.62
C ARG A 185 -12.18 5.71 16.58
N LYS A 186 -12.02 6.73 15.73
CA LYS A 186 -13.04 7.76 15.55
C LYS A 186 -14.31 7.25 14.88
N ALA A 187 -14.18 6.34 13.90
CA ALA A 187 -15.32 5.78 13.17
C ALA A 187 -16.12 4.75 14.00
N MET A 188 -15.48 4.10 14.97
CA MET A 188 -16.06 3.05 15.82
C MET A 188 -15.85 3.36 17.31
N PRO A 189 -16.48 4.43 17.83
CA PRO A 189 -16.34 4.80 19.24
C PRO A 189 -16.95 3.68 20.12
N GLY A 190 -16.21 3.28 21.16
CA GLY A 190 -16.65 2.23 22.08
C GLY A 190 -16.38 0.77 21.60
N ALA A 191 -15.78 0.58 20.41
CA ALA A 191 -15.36 -0.75 20.00
C ALA A 191 -14.22 -1.28 20.89
N ASP A 192 -14.22 -2.58 21.16
CA ASP A 192 -13.08 -3.25 21.79
C ASP A 192 -11.90 -3.32 20.78
N VAL A 193 -10.89 -2.52 21.05
CA VAL A 193 -9.69 -2.43 20.21
C VAL A 193 -8.64 -3.50 20.51
N SER A 194 -8.84 -4.33 21.56
CA SER A 194 -7.87 -5.35 21.96
C SER A 194 -7.58 -6.38 20.87
N GLN A 195 -8.56 -6.60 19.99
CA GLN A 195 -8.47 -7.54 18.86
C GLN A 195 -8.00 -6.87 17.57
N TRP A 196 -7.80 -5.55 17.56
CA TRP A 196 -7.43 -4.83 16.34
C TRP A 196 -5.96 -5.04 16.00
N VAL A 197 -5.69 -5.04 14.70
CA VAL A 197 -4.34 -5.18 14.17
C VAL A 197 -3.52 -3.92 14.48
N GLN A 198 -2.37 -4.09 15.09
CA GLN A 198 -1.46 -2.97 15.32
C GLN A 198 -0.74 -2.59 14.00
N PRO A 199 -0.78 -1.32 13.58
CA PRO A 199 -0.08 -0.86 12.37
C PRO A 199 1.41 -1.20 12.35
N ALA A 200 2.05 -1.25 13.53
CA ALA A 200 3.44 -1.65 13.67
C ALA A 200 3.71 -3.09 13.23
N SER A 201 2.78 -4.02 13.47
CA SER A 201 2.91 -5.42 13.02
C SER A 201 2.90 -5.52 11.49
N ILE A 202 2.02 -4.73 10.83
CA ILE A 202 1.99 -4.66 9.37
C ILE A 202 3.28 -4.01 8.84
N ALA A 203 3.76 -2.94 9.49
CA ALA A 203 5.00 -2.27 9.11
C ALA A 203 6.21 -3.23 9.18
N SER A 204 6.31 -4.04 10.23
CA SER A 204 7.37 -5.05 10.37
C SER A 204 7.30 -6.11 9.26
N LEU A 205 6.09 -6.55 8.89
CA LEU A 205 5.90 -7.49 7.78
C LEU A 205 6.30 -6.86 6.43
N ILE A 206 5.98 -5.58 6.21
CA ILE A 206 6.40 -4.86 5.00
C ILE A 206 7.92 -4.76 4.93
N VAL A 207 8.61 -4.42 6.03
CA VAL A 207 10.07 -4.40 6.08
C VAL A 207 10.67 -5.77 5.74
N TRP A 208 10.09 -6.85 6.28
CA TRP A 208 10.53 -8.21 5.98
C TRP A 208 10.35 -8.57 4.50
N LEU A 209 9.19 -8.27 3.90
CA LEU A 209 8.91 -8.49 2.48
C LEU A 209 9.79 -7.63 1.56
N ALA A 210 10.15 -6.41 1.98
CA ALA A 210 11.02 -5.49 1.27
C ALA A 210 12.50 -5.90 1.33
N GLY A 211 12.86 -6.68 2.34
CA GLY A 211 14.21 -7.18 2.57
C GLY A 211 14.56 -8.42 1.75
N ASP A 212 15.79 -8.90 1.94
CA ASP A 212 16.27 -10.12 1.27
C ASP A 212 15.64 -11.39 1.83
N ALA A 213 15.16 -11.34 3.08
CA ALA A 213 14.44 -12.45 3.70
C ALA A 213 13.10 -12.78 3.00
N GLY A 214 12.44 -11.76 2.41
CA GLY A 214 11.18 -11.92 1.70
C GLY A 214 11.31 -12.20 0.19
N LYS A 215 12.52 -12.36 -0.33
CA LYS A 215 12.80 -12.43 -1.79
C LYS A 215 12.08 -13.56 -2.54
N ASP A 216 11.76 -14.64 -1.84
CA ASP A 216 11.14 -15.83 -2.43
C ASP A 216 9.61 -15.85 -2.26
N VAL A 217 9.05 -14.81 -1.59
CA VAL A 217 7.59 -14.67 -1.42
C VAL A 217 7.03 -13.78 -2.52
N THR A 218 6.19 -14.37 -3.38
CA THR A 218 5.52 -13.64 -4.46
C THR A 218 4.15 -14.24 -4.76
N GLY A 219 3.19 -13.39 -5.16
CA GLY A 219 1.80 -13.78 -5.43
C GLY A 219 0.98 -14.10 -4.19
N ALA A 220 1.52 -13.88 -3.01
CA ALA A 220 0.86 -14.20 -1.76
C ALA A 220 -0.21 -13.15 -1.38
N THR A 221 -1.31 -13.65 -0.80
CA THR A 221 -2.24 -12.85 0.01
C THR A 221 -2.01 -13.24 1.47
N ILE A 222 -1.52 -12.30 2.25
CA ILE A 222 -1.02 -12.55 3.61
C ILE A 222 -2.02 -12.00 4.62
N PRO A 223 -2.79 -12.86 5.30
CA PRO A 223 -3.73 -12.42 6.32
C PRO A 223 -3.01 -11.90 7.57
N VAL A 224 -3.46 -10.74 8.06
CA VAL A 224 -3.03 -10.14 9.32
C VAL A 224 -4.30 -9.67 10.04
N TYR A 225 -5.01 -10.59 10.69
CA TYR A 225 -6.38 -10.33 11.18
C TYR A 225 -6.45 -9.93 12.66
N GLY A 226 -5.33 -10.00 13.39
CA GLY A 226 -5.34 -9.80 14.84
C GLY A 226 -6.09 -10.94 15.54
N GLY A 227 -6.81 -10.62 16.61
CA GLY A 227 -7.66 -11.59 17.31
C GLY A 227 -9.05 -11.75 16.68
N GLY A 228 -9.36 -11.07 15.62
CA GLY A 228 -10.68 -11.06 14.96
C GLY A 228 -10.81 -12.08 13.82
N LEU A 229 -10.47 -13.33 14.09
CA LEU A 229 -10.68 -14.46 13.15
C LEU A 229 -12.16 -14.79 13.00
#